data_8c195f3affe9e89b8c2491b2d86e96d4
#
_entry.id   8c195f3affe9e89b8c2491b2d86e96d4
#
_cell.length_a   1.000
_cell.length_b   1.000
_cell.length_c   1.000
_cell.angle_alpha   90.00
_cell.angle_beta   90.00
_cell.angle_gamma   90.00
#
_symmetry.space_group_name_H-M   'P 1'
#
loop_
_entity.id
_entity.type
_entity.pdbx_description
1 polymer ?
#
loop_
_entity_poly.entity_id
_entity_poly.type
_entity_poly.pdbx_seq_one_letter_code
_entity_poly.pdbx_strand_id
1 'polypeptide(L)'
;MDFMKMLEDWRRILGRSVFVFHIMXVVMGVVVLFSVMSLPYLNGGSPSDAELXYAFLGGLLCFFASCAFGGGVRYAFYGDFKLMPGRSFRHYFSGDDEGEHSAYIAQALPPRSQRGHDDDLIDGVGXMXSTGDVDGFMDLFNRLQSTETVAPGEISDELAPRIRELGLERNCEELWEQGYTVIEDAAPPEYWQELRKTILKAGYPGALGSTLMEKYLNVAEATINPKMMALAEFSVGAGFILSNVASSIRRKGDRNIGLHCDQVWHPVPFPDSNLFLTACWACDDFTLESGATTVVPGSASFRRPPNMEEVATIKRIPIECKAGSIAVWDGRTWHDNAERTIDGDRAVLHVSYTRLAMRQMEVYSRSVQDRLIEQFGEPMAQLMGRYDFLAKPEGKANSDGFMRAIAYARR
;
A
#
# COMPACT_ATOMS: atom_id res chain seq x y z
N MET A 1 26.65 -32.85 -1.20
CA MET A 1 25.38 -32.26 -1.67
C MET A 1 24.31 -32.66 -0.65
N ASP A 2 23.67 -31.68 -0.07
CA ASP A 2 22.72 -31.90 1.02
C ASP A 2 21.45 -32.56 0.47
N PHE A 3 21.12 -33.73 0.99
CA PHE A 3 19.94 -34.51 0.58
C PHE A 3 18.65 -33.73 0.75
N MET A 4 18.56 -32.91 1.80
CA MET A 4 17.38 -32.06 2.05
C MET A 4 17.21 -30.97 0.96
N LYS A 5 18.31 -30.37 0.54
CA LYS A 5 18.29 -29.36 -0.53
C LYS A 5 17.86 -29.99 -1.86
N MET A 6 18.36 -31.20 -2.14
CA MET A 6 17.95 -31.96 -3.34
C MET A 6 16.43 -32.22 -3.32
N LEU A 7 15.88 -32.65 -2.17
CA LEU A 7 14.44 -32.88 -2.03
C LEU A 7 13.60 -31.59 -2.23
N GLU A 8 14.08 -30.47 -1.72
CA GLU A 8 13.42 -29.18 -1.92
C GLU A 8 13.42 -28.79 -3.40
N ASP A 9 14.53 -28.96 -4.09
CA ASP A 9 14.63 -28.66 -5.51
C ASP A 9 13.69 -29.58 -6.33
N TRP A 10 13.62 -30.87 -6.02
CA TRP A 10 12.68 -31.79 -6.67
C TRP A 10 11.22 -31.40 -6.38
N ARG A 11 10.89 -31.03 -5.16
CA ARG A 11 9.55 -30.52 -4.80
C ARG A 11 9.18 -29.29 -5.61
N ARG A 12 10.13 -28.38 -5.79
CA ARG A 12 9.91 -27.13 -6.54
C ARG A 12 9.67 -27.42 -8.03
N ILE A 13 10.43 -28.35 -8.62
CA ILE A 13 10.27 -28.76 -10.03
C ILE A 13 8.92 -29.45 -10.23
N LEU A 14 8.62 -30.46 -9.40
CA LEU A 14 7.35 -31.17 -9.46
C LEU A 14 6.16 -30.26 -9.22
N GLY A 15 6.29 -29.28 -8.32
CA GLY A 15 5.26 -28.30 -8.04
C GLY A 15 4.86 -27.48 -9.25
N ARG A 16 5.84 -27.03 -10.00
CA ARG A 16 5.59 -26.28 -11.24
C ARG A 16 4.87 -27.14 -12.27
N SER A 17 5.28 -28.41 -12.38
CA SER A 17 4.66 -29.36 -13.31
C SER A 17 3.21 -29.65 -12.95
N VAL A 18 2.90 -29.86 -11.66
CA VAL A 18 1.55 -30.10 -11.17
C VAL A 18 0.66 -28.86 -11.38
N PHE A 19 1.22 -27.66 -11.16
CA PHE A 19 0.49 -26.40 -11.38
C PHE A 19 0.14 -26.24 -12.87
N VAL A 20 1.11 -26.46 -13.75
CA VAL A 20 0.89 -26.40 -15.21
C VAL A 20 -0.18 -27.43 -15.63
N PHE A 21 -0.10 -28.65 -15.07
CA PHE A 21 -1.08 -29.69 -15.37
C PHE A 21 -2.50 -29.29 -14.95
N HIS A 22 -2.63 -28.66 -13.78
CA HIS A 22 -3.94 -28.16 -13.33
C HIS A 22 -4.48 -27.05 -14.26
N ILE A 23 -3.62 -26.12 -14.70
CA ILE A 23 -4.00 -25.10 -15.66
C ILE A 23 -4.46 -25.75 -16.98
N MET A 24 -3.71 -26.73 -17.48
CA MET A 24 -4.10 -27.47 -18.69
C MET A 24 -5.47 -28.12 -18.56
N UNK A 25 -5.69 -28.51 -17.52
CA UNK A 25 -6.86 -29.06 -17.32
C UNK A 25 -7.97 -28.17 -17.38
N VAL A 26 -7.82 -27.14 -16.79
CA VAL A 26 -8.87 -26.12 -16.85
C VAL A 26 -9.04 -25.62 -18.30
N VAL A 27 -7.96 -25.35 -18.96
CA VAL A 27 -7.99 -24.94 -20.39
C VAL A 27 -8.67 -26.01 -21.25
N MET A 28 -8.35 -27.28 -21.03
CA MET A 28 -8.99 -28.37 -21.74
C MET A 28 -10.50 -28.38 -21.48
N GLY A 29 -10.92 -28.17 -20.22
CA GLY A 29 -12.34 -28.08 -19.87
C GLY A 29 -13.05 -26.95 -20.63
N VAL A 30 -12.40 -25.80 -20.76
CA VAL A 30 -12.95 -24.66 -21.53
C VAL A 30 -13.08 -25.02 -23.03
N VAL A 31 -12.04 -25.64 -23.59
CA VAL A 31 -12.05 -26.07 -25.01
C VAL A 31 -13.19 -27.08 -25.25
N VAL A 32 -13.32 -28.09 -24.37
CA VAL A 32 -14.38 -29.09 -24.48
C VAL A 32 -15.75 -28.44 -24.36
N LEU A 33 -15.95 -27.50 -23.41
CA LEU A 33 -17.21 -26.78 -23.25
C LEU A 33 -17.63 -26.10 -24.57
N PHE A 34 -16.70 -25.31 -25.16
CA PHE A 34 -16.99 -24.64 -26.43
C PHE A 34 -17.19 -25.62 -27.58
N SER A 35 -16.41 -26.72 -27.62
CA SER A 35 -16.58 -27.74 -28.67
C SER A 35 -17.94 -28.42 -28.59
N VAL A 36 -18.38 -28.83 -27.40
CA VAL A 36 -19.68 -29.48 -27.20
C VAL A 36 -20.82 -28.50 -27.51
N MET A 37 -20.69 -27.24 -27.10
CA MET A 37 -21.70 -26.22 -27.38
C MET A 37 -21.83 -25.91 -28.86
N SER A 38 -20.80 -26.15 -29.67
CA SER A 38 -20.84 -25.90 -31.11
C SER A 38 -21.38 -27.07 -31.93
N LEU A 39 -21.48 -28.29 -31.33
CA LEU A 39 -21.95 -29.49 -32.05
C LEU A 39 -23.31 -29.32 -32.77
N PRO A 40 -24.34 -28.70 -32.13
CA PRO A 40 -25.61 -28.52 -32.81
C PRO A 40 -25.55 -27.71 -34.10
N TYR A 41 -24.56 -26.82 -34.22
CA TYR A 41 -24.41 -25.93 -35.39
C TYR A 41 -23.65 -26.59 -36.56
N LEU A 42 -22.88 -27.68 -36.27
CA LEU A 42 -22.03 -28.32 -37.29
C LEU A 42 -22.88 -29.16 -38.32
N ASN A 43 -24.10 -29.48 -37.99
CA ASN A 43 -24.98 -30.32 -38.84
C ASN A 43 -25.77 -29.53 -39.90
N GLY A 44 -25.46 -28.24 -40.05
CA GLY A 44 -25.99 -27.43 -41.15
C GLY A 44 -27.43 -26.95 -40.99
N GLY A 45 -28.02 -27.11 -39.81
CA GLY A 45 -29.38 -26.64 -39.50
C GLY A 45 -29.40 -25.72 -38.28
N SER A 46 -30.53 -25.09 -38.01
CA SER A 46 -30.72 -24.35 -36.74
C SER A 46 -31.06 -25.37 -35.65
N PRO A 47 -30.22 -25.47 -34.59
CA PRO A 47 -30.50 -26.41 -33.50
C PRO A 47 -31.78 -26.02 -32.76
N SER A 48 -32.52 -27.03 -32.30
CA SER A 48 -33.68 -26.83 -31.43
C SER A 48 -33.21 -26.37 -30.03
N ASP A 49 -34.12 -25.74 -29.30
CA ASP A 49 -33.81 -25.28 -27.90
C ASP A 49 -33.40 -26.47 -27.02
N ALA A 50 -33.96 -27.65 -27.26
CA ALA A 50 -33.58 -28.86 -26.51
C ALA A 50 -32.13 -29.28 -26.81
N GLU A 51 -31.71 -29.23 -28.07
CA GLU A 51 -30.34 -29.55 -28.47
C GLU A 51 -29.33 -28.57 -27.85
N LEU A 52 -29.71 -27.35 -27.84
CA LEU A 52 -28.88 -26.34 -27.18
C LEU A 52 -28.71 -26.56 -25.66
N UNK A 53 -29.58 -27.00 -25.15
CA UNK A 53 -29.55 -27.25 -23.86
C UNK A 53 -28.74 -28.34 -23.44
N TYR A 54 -29.00 -29.39 -24.16
CA TYR A 54 -28.16 -30.56 -23.87
C TYR A 54 -26.70 -30.30 -24.16
N ALA A 55 -26.39 -29.57 -25.21
CA ALA A 55 -24.99 -29.18 -25.50
C ALA A 55 -24.38 -28.32 -24.38
N PHE A 56 -25.18 -27.36 -23.88
CA PHE A 56 -24.72 -26.50 -22.77
C PHE A 56 -24.49 -27.31 -21.49
N LEU A 57 -25.44 -28.17 -21.11
CA LEU A 57 -25.30 -29.00 -19.90
C LEU A 57 -24.15 -30.00 -20.02
N GLY A 58 -24.01 -30.61 -21.20
CA GLY A 58 -22.90 -31.53 -21.48
C GLY A 58 -21.55 -30.85 -21.40
N GLY A 59 -21.42 -29.67 -22.02
CA GLY A 59 -20.19 -28.85 -21.97
C GLY A 59 -19.83 -28.46 -20.55
N LEU A 60 -20.82 -28.01 -19.78
CA LEU A 60 -20.64 -27.63 -18.38
C LEU A 60 -20.15 -28.80 -17.52
N LEU A 61 -20.76 -29.98 -17.72
CA LEU A 61 -20.36 -31.20 -17.01
C LEU A 61 -18.88 -31.57 -17.31
N CYS A 62 -18.49 -31.52 -18.59
CA CYS A 62 -17.11 -31.80 -19.01
C CYS A 62 -16.14 -30.77 -18.44
N PHE A 63 -16.51 -29.50 -18.38
CA PHE A 63 -15.69 -28.43 -17.78
C PHE A 63 -15.43 -28.74 -16.30
N PHE A 64 -16.48 -29.01 -15.52
CA PHE A 64 -16.33 -29.30 -14.10
C PHE A 64 -15.53 -30.59 -13.84
N ALA A 65 -15.73 -31.62 -14.68
CA ALA A 65 -14.95 -32.87 -14.57
C ALA A 65 -13.45 -32.60 -14.80
N SER A 66 -13.12 -31.76 -15.78
CA SER A 66 -11.71 -31.40 -16.07
C SER A 66 -11.09 -30.61 -14.92
N CYS A 67 -11.84 -29.67 -14.35
CA CYS A 67 -11.37 -28.87 -13.19
C CYS A 67 -11.17 -29.78 -11.96
N ALA A 68 -12.10 -30.69 -11.70
CA ALA A 68 -12.01 -31.63 -10.58
C ALA A 68 -10.82 -32.58 -10.75
N PHE A 69 -10.57 -33.05 -11.97
CA PHE A 69 -9.40 -33.91 -12.25
C PHE A 69 -8.10 -33.16 -11.96
N GLY A 70 -7.97 -31.93 -12.45
CA GLY A 70 -6.78 -31.10 -12.18
C GLY A 70 -6.57 -30.86 -10.68
N GLY A 71 -7.67 -30.57 -9.97
CA GLY A 71 -7.65 -30.40 -8.51
C GLY A 71 -7.29 -31.69 -7.77
N GLY A 72 -7.79 -32.83 -8.24
CA GLY A 72 -7.47 -34.15 -7.67
C GLY A 72 -5.99 -34.50 -7.80
N VAL A 73 -5.41 -34.25 -8.96
CA VAL A 73 -3.96 -34.46 -9.18
C VAL A 73 -3.15 -33.58 -8.20
N ARG A 74 -3.55 -32.31 -8.06
CA ARG A 74 -2.90 -31.41 -7.13
C ARG A 74 -3.03 -31.89 -5.67
N TYR A 75 -4.21 -32.36 -5.28
CA TYR A 75 -4.43 -32.92 -3.92
C TYR A 75 -3.52 -34.12 -3.64
N ALA A 76 -3.37 -35.01 -4.61
CA ALA A 76 -2.51 -36.19 -4.44
C ALA A 76 -1.05 -35.81 -4.16
N PHE A 77 -0.58 -34.67 -4.69
CA PHE A 77 0.80 -34.25 -4.52
C PHE A 77 1.02 -33.30 -3.34
N TYR A 78 0.02 -32.50 -2.98
CA TYR A 78 0.17 -31.43 -1.98
C TYR A 78 -0.81 -31.51 -0.80
N GLY A 79 -1.76 -32.44 -0.84
CA GLY A 79 -2.83 -32.48 0.14
C GLY A 79 -3.75 -31.26 0.07
N ASP A 80 -3.83 -30.63 -1.09
CA ASP A 80 -4.51 -29.35 -1.28
C ASP A 80 -5.38 -29.40 -2.54
N PHE A 81 -6.70 -29.44 -2.35
CA PHE A 81 -7.67 -29.57 -3.44
C PHE A 81 -8.21 -28.19 -3.87
N LYS A 82 -8.12 -27.90 -5.15
CA LYS A 82 -8.71 -26.71 -5.77
C LYS A 82 -9.43 -27.08 -7.06
N LEU A 83 -10.63 -26.57 -7.20
CA LEU A 83 -11.40 -26.70 -8.44
C LEU A 83 -10.81 -25.81 -9.54
N MET A 84 -10.32 -24.64 -9.15
CA MET A 84 -9.69 -23.65 -10.03
C MET A 84 -8.29 -23.31 -9.53
N PRO A 85 -7.36 -22.92 -10.42
CA PRO A 85 -6.05 -22.42 -9.97
C PRO A 85 -6.23 -21.17 -9.11
N GLY A 86 -5.72 -21.20 -7.91
CA GLY A 86 -5.89 -20.11 -6.95
C GLY A 86 -5.45 -20.52 -5.54
N ARG A 87 -5.89 -19.80 -4.53
CA ARG A 87 -5.51 -20.06 -3.14
C ARG A 87 -6.16 -21.32 -2.57
N SER A 88 -5.46 -21.97 -1.68
CA SER A 88 -5.82 -23.26 -1.05
C SER A 88 -6.96 -23.13 -0.06
N PHE A 89 -7.85 -24.10 -0.02
CA PHE A 89 -8.93 -24.22 0.96
C PHE A 89 -8.41 -24.43 2.40
N ARG A 90 -7.24 -25.04 2.52
CA ARG A 90 -6.62 -25.33 3.84
C ARG A 90 -6.24 -24.06 4.61
N HIS A 91 -5.91 -23.00 3.87
CA HIS A 91 -5.51 -21.71 4.46
C HIS A 91 -6.64 -21.00 5.20
N TYR A 92 -7.90 -21.40 4.93
CA TYR A 92 -9.06 -20.78 5.56
C TYR A 92 -9.47 -21.43 6.88
N PHE A 93 -8.96 -22.62 7.20
CA PHE A 93 -9.49 -23.43 8.32
C PHE A 93 -8.44 -23.90 9.33
N SER A 94 -7.14 -23.65 9.13
CA SER A 94 -6.12 -24.02 10.12
C SER A 94 -5.96 -22.86 11.15
N GLY A 95 -6.33 -23.16 12.38
CA GLY A 95 -6.32 -22.19 13.46
C GLY A 95 -5.03 -22.15 14.30
N ASP A 96 -3.87 -22.47 13.71
CA ASP A 96 -2.66 -22.78 14.48
C ASP A 96 -1.65 -21.63 14.66
N ASP A 97 -2.08 -20.36 14.50
CA ASP A 97 -1.12 -19.24 14.51
C ASP A 97 -1.38 -18.18 15.62
N GLU A 98 -2.07 -18.55 16.70
CA GLU A 98 -2.35 -17.55 17.76
C GLU A 98 -1.11 -17.10 18.56
N GLY A 99 -0.06 -17.93 18.59
CA GLY A 99 1.14 -17.63 19.40
C GLY A 99 2.13 -16.65 18.76
N GLU A 100 2.29 -16.71 17.44
CA GLU A 100 3.29 -15.89 16.75
C GLU A 100 2.85 -14.44 16.53
N HIS A 101 1.55 -14.20 16.34
CA HIS A 101 1.02 -12.86 16.06
C HIS A 101 1.04 -11.94 17.28
N SER A 102 0.75 -12.45 18.46
CA SER A 102 0.78 -11.65 19.70
C SER A 102 2.19 -11.13 19.99
N ALA A 103 3.21 -11.98 19.75
CA ALA A 103 4.61 -11.60 19.92
C ALA A 103 5.05 -10.53 18.89
N TYR A 104 4.54 -10.63 17.67
CA TYR A 104 4.89 -9.69 16.59
C TYR A 104 4.29 -8.30 16.81
N ILE A 105 3.04 -8.23 17.22
CA ILE A 105 2.37 -6.95 17.54
C ILE A 105 3.08 -6.29 18.73
N ALA A 106 3.43 -7.08 19.76
CA ALA A 106 4.15 -6.57 20.92
C ALA A 106 5.52 -6.00 20.57
N GLN A 107 6.22 -6.61 19.61
CA GLN A 107 7.52 -6.13 19.12
C GLN A 107 7.40 -4.90 18.22
N ALA A 108 6.23 -4.70 17.58
CA ALA A 108 6.02 -3.61 16.63
C ALA A 108 5.48 -2.33 17.27
N LEU A 109 5.14 -2.36 18.55
CA LEU A 109 4.64 -1.16 19.24
C LEU A 109 5.80 -0.20 19.56
N PRO A 110 5.56 1.11 19.52
CA PRO A 110 6.58 2.08 19.91
C PRO A 110 7.08 1.82 21.33
N PRO A 111 8.31 2.19 21.66
CA PRO A 111 8.81 2.06 23.02
C PRO A 111 7.83 2.69 24.02
N ARG A 112 7.71 2.09 25.19
CA ARG A 112 6.78 2.56 26.24
C ARG A 112 6.87 4.05 26.52
N SER A 113 8.06 4.61 26.42
CA SER A 113 8.32 6.05 26.62
C SER A 113 7.68 6.95 25.56
N GLN A 114 7.29 6.39 24.42
CA GLN A 114 6.69 7.13 23.31
C GLN A 114 5.18 6.84 23.16
N ARG A 115 4.62 6.00 24.02
CA ARG A 115 3.21 5.65 23.98
C ARG A 115 2.41 6.64 24.83
N GLY A 116 1.23 7.00 24.35
CA GLY A 116 0.28 7.76 25.11
C GLY A 116 -0.40 6.87 26.17
N HIS A 117 -1.05 7.51 27.15
CA HIS A 117 -1.77 6.81 28.21
C HIS A 117 -2.80 5.81 27.64
N ASP A 118 -3.47 6.18 26.55
CA ASP A 118 -4.49 5.32 25.93
C ASP A 118 -3.87 4.09 25.25
N ASP A 119 -2.62 4.16 24.79
CA ASP A 119 -1.93 3.02 24.16
C ASP A 119 -1.74 1.87 25.16
N ASP A 120 -1.36 2.20 26.41
CA ASP A 120 -1.21 1.17 27.47
C ASP A 120 -2.55 0.48 27.80
N LEU A 121 -3.65 1.23 27.72
CA LEU A 121 -4.99 0.68 27.96
C LEU A 121 -5.46 -0.19 26.77
N ILE A 122 -5.14 0.25 25.55
CA ILE A 122 -5.48 -0.50 24.33
C ILE A 122 -4.74 -1.85 24.31
N ASP A 123 -3.51 -1.88 24.77
CA ASP A 123 -2.73 -3.12 24.84
C ASP A 123 -3.40 -4.18 25.75
N GLY A 124 -4.27 -3.75 26.68
CA GLY A 124 -5.05 -4.63 27.54
C GLY A 124 -6.35 -5.16 26.93
N VAL A 125 -6.73 -4.72 25.74
CA VAL A 125 -8.03 -5.07 25.13
C VAL A 125 -8.14 -6.58 24.87
N GLY A 126 -7.09 -7.21 24.44
CA GLY A 126 -7.04 -8.67 24.29
C GLY A 126 -7.43 -9.40 25.56
N UNK A 127 -7.07 -8.89 26.48
CA UNK A 127 -7.32 -9.40 27.68
C UNK A 127 -8.70 -9.25 28.05
N MET A 128 -9.18 -8.19 27.97
CA MET A 128 -10.62 -7.96 28.22
C MET A 128 -11.52 -8.90 27.41
N UNK A 129 -11.12 -8.96 26.43
CA UNK A 129 -11.81 -9.75 25.55
C UNK A 129 -11.80 -11.17 25.92
N SER A 130 -10.72 -11.72 26.24
CA SER A 130 -10.55 -13.13 26.63
C SER A 130 -11.14 -13.48 28.00
N THR A 131 -11.19 -12.53 28.89
CA THR A 131 -11.76 -12.72 30.23
C THR A 131 -13.27 -12.43 30.32
N GLY A 132 -13.84 -11.92 29.24
CA GLY A 132 -15.24 -11.51 29.23
C GLY A 132 -15.51 -10.21 29.99
N ASP A 133 -14.50 -9.36 30.14
CA ASP A 133 -14.64 -8.03 30.76
C ASP A 133 -15.29 -7.04 29.80
N VAL A 134 -16.59 -7.25 29.60
CA VAL A 134 -17.37 -6.41 28.67
C VAL A 134 -17.45 -4.96 29.17
N ASP A 135 -17.57 -4.78 30.48
CA ASP A 135 -17.69 -3.45 31.07
C ASP A 135 -16.42 -2.64 30.86
N GLY A 136 -15.25 -3.21 31.13
CA GLY A 136 -13.95 -2.57 30.86
C GLY A 136 -13.79 -2.22 29.41
N PHE A 137 -14.14 -3.13 28.52
CA PHE A 137 -14.09 -2.90 27.08
C PHE A 137 -15.00 -1.73 26.66
N MET A 138 -16.24 -1.71 27.15
CA MET A 138 -17.20 -0.65 26.79
C MET A 138 -16.81 0.71 27.38
N ASP A 139 -16.23 0.72 28.59
CA ASP A 139 -15.74 1.96 29.20
C ASP A 139 -14.60 2.55 28.36
N LEU A 140 -13.64 1.73 27.96
CA LEU A 140 -12.54 2.17 27.07
C LEU A 140 -13.08 2.66 25.73
N PHE A 141 -13.97 1.89 25.10
CA PHE A 141 -14.60 2.26 23.82
C PHE A 141 -15.29 3.62 23.92
N ASN A 142 -16.14 3.80 24.98
CA ASN A 142 -16.89 5.05 25.17
C ASN A 142 -15.94 6.23 25.40
N ARG A 143 -14.87 6.03 26.17
CA ARG A 143 -13.87 7.08 26.39
C ARG A 143 -13.19 7.46 25.07
N LEU A 144 -12.71 6.48 24.30
CA LEU A 144 -12.02 6.74 23.04
C LEU A 144 -12.92 7.44 22.03
N GLN A 145 -14.17 6.98 21.86
CA GLN A 145 -15.07 7.62 20.88
C GLN A 145 -15.48 9.04 21.29
N SER A 146 -15.46 9.35 22.58
CA SER A 146 -15.82 10.69 23.07
C SER A 146 -14.63 11.64 23.19
N THR A 147 -13.40 11.16 22.97
CA THR A 147 -12.21 12.01 22.98
C THR A 147 -12.30 13.03 21.83
N GLU A 148 -11.98 14.29 22.16
CA GLU A 148 -12.01 15.37 21.17
C GLU A 148 -10.98 15.10 20.07
N THR A 149 -11.40 15.30 18.83
CA THR A 149 -10.52 15.12 17.67
C THR A 149 -9.62 16.36 17.52
N VAL A 150 -8.35 16.15 17.32
CA VAL A 150 -7.40 17.21 16.96
C VAL A 150 -7.85 17.81 15.63
N ALA A 151 -8.03 19.12 15.57
CA ALA A 151 -8.52 19.78 14.37
C ALA A 151 -7.49 19.65 13.22
N PRO A 152 -7.96 19.53 11.98
CA PRO A 152 -7.02 19.52 10.84
C PRO A 152 -6.13 20.76 10.85
N GLY A 153 -4.83 20.56 10.68
CA GLY A 153 -3.85 21.66 10.73
C GLY A 153 -3.27 21.93 12.11
N GLU A 154 -3.83 21.32 13.16
CA GLU A 154 -3.26 21.42 14.49
C GLU A 154 -2.30 20.26 14.77
N ILE A 155 -1.28 20.51 15.58
CA ILE A 155 -0.32 19.49 16.00
C ILE A 155 -0.83 18.89 17.32
N SER A 156 -1.01 17.57 17.37
CA SER A 156 -1.45 16.92 18.60
C SER A 156 -0.39 17.04 19.72
N ASP A 157 -0.84 16.97 20.96
CA ASP A 157 0.07 17.02 22.13
C ASP A 157 1.11 15.90 22.10
N GLU A 158 0.74 14.72 21.58
CA GLU A 158 1.64 13.57 21.47
C GLU A 158 2.72 13.79 20.39
N LEU A 159 2.39 14.49 19.31
CA LEU A 159 3.30 14.73 18.20
C LEU A 159 4.18 15.97 18.42
N ALA A 160 3.71 16.95 19.18
CA ALA A 160 4.36 18.24 19.32
C ALA A 160 5.84 18.16 19.77
N PRO A 161 6.22 17.30 20.74
CA PRO A 161 7.63 17.18 21.11
C PRO A 161 8.52 16.75 19.94
N ARG A 162 8.06 15.81 19.13
CA ARG A 162 8.82 15.31 17.97
C ARG A 162 8.94 16.36 16.88
N ILE A 163 7.87 17.13 16.62
CA ILE A 163 7.91 18.23 15.65
C ILE A 163 8.99 19.25 16.07
N ARG A 164 9.02 19.65 17.36
CA ARG A 164 10.00 20.60 17.88
C ARG A 164 11.42 20.03 17.77
N GLU A 165 11.62 18.78 18.20
CA GLU A 165 12.93 18.12 18.16
C GLU A 165 13.49 18.08 16.73
N LEU A 166 12.64 17.84 15.75
CA LEU A 166 13.03 17.73 14.33
C LEU A 166 13.00 19.09 13.60
N GLY A 167 12.57 20.16 14.26
CA GLY A 167 12.53 21.52 13.69
C GLY A 167 11.55 21.65 12.55
N LEU A 168 10.36 21.06 12.68
CA LEU A 168 9.40 20.95 11.58
C LEU A 168 8.17 21.85 11.72
N GLU A 169 8.16 22.79 12.69
CA GLU A 169 7.00 23.67 12.92
C GLU A 169 6.64 24.44 11.65
N ARG A 170 7.63 25.03 10.99
CA ARG A 170 7.44 25.78 9.73
C ARG A 170 6.90 24.84 8.63
N ASN A 171 7.41 23.62 8.55
CA ASN A 171 6.96 22.65 7.54
C ASN A 171 5.48 22.27 7.76
N CYS A 172 5.06 22.11 9.02
CA CYS A 172 3.65 21.84 9.34
C CYS A 172 2.77 23.02 8.89
N GLU A 173 3.17 24.25 9.20
CA GLU A 173 2.44 25.47 8.82
C GLU A 173 2.33 25.58 7.29
N GLU A 174 3.45 25.45 6.57
CA GLU A 174 3.47 25.49 5.10
C GLU A 174 2.58 24.42 4.48
N LEU A 175 2.70 23.19 4.98
CA LEU A 175 1.95 22.04 4.46
C LEU A 175 0.44 22.26 4.65
N TRP A 176 0.03 22.80 5.80
CA TRP A 176 -1.38 23.10 6.05
C TRP A 176 -1.89 24.26 5.20
N GLU A 177 -1.16 25.39 5.19
CA GLU A 177 -1.62 26.62 4.53
C GLU A 177 -1.51 26.57 3.01
N GLN A 178 -0.39 26.02 2.49
CA GLN A 178 -0.10 26.05 1.07
C GLN A 178 -0.35 24.70 0.39
N GLY A 179 -0.42 23.62 1.17
CA GLY A 179 -0.59 22.26 0.66
C GLY A 179 0.73 21.59 0.28
N TYR A 180 1.88 22.23 0.51
CA TYR A 180 3.19 21.64 0.24
C TYR A 180 4.28 22.28 1.10
N THR A 181 5.39 21.58 1.25
CA THR A 181 6.59 22.07 1.94
C THR A 181 7.81 21.33 1.43
N VAL A 182 8.99 21.79 1.81
CA VAL A 182 10.28 21.14 1.51
C VAL A 182 11.04 20.88 2.80
N ILE A 183 11.46 19.65 3.03
CA ILE A 183 12.43 19.28 4.07
C ILE A 183 13.81 19.43 3.42
N GLU A 184 14.51 20.50 3.73
CA GLU A 184 15.83 20.75 3.17
C GLU A 184 16.89 19.89 3.88
N ASP A 185 17.94 19.51 3.16
CA ASP A 185 19.08 18.73 3.69
C ASP A 185 18.60 17.50 4.50
N ALA A 186 17.66 16.74 3.93
CA ALA A 186 17.07 15.60 4.62
C ALA A 186 18.05 14.43 4.78
N ALA A 187 19.09 14.38 3.95
CA ALA A 187 20.09 13.32 3.98
C ALA A 187 21.42 13.81 3.41
N PRO A 188 22.55 13.26 3.90
CA PRO A 188 23.88 13.64 3.36
C PRO A 188 24.07 13.16 1.92
N PRO A 189 25.01 13.77 1.16
CA PRO A 189 25.20 13.45 -0.26
C PRO A 189 25.39 11.97 -0.56
N GLU A 190 26.16 11.26 0.22
CA GLU A 190 26.40 9.82 0.01
C GLU A 190 25.10 9.00 0.05
N TYR A 191 24.13 9.40 0.86
CA TYR A 191 22.85 8.71 0.98
C TYR A 191 22.00 8.90 -0.28
N TRP A 192 21.72 10.15 -0.67
CA TRP A 192 20.83 10.39 -1.81
C TRP A 192 21.50 10.05 -3.14
N GLN A 193 22.85 10.10 -3.22
CA GLN A 193 23.56 9.64 -4.42
C GLN A 193 23.41 8.12 -4.62
N GLU A 194 23.48 7.33 -3.55
CA GLU A 194 23.24 5.88 -3.62
C GLU A 194 21.77 5.58 -3.96
N LEU A 195 20.85 6.35 -3.39
CA LEU A 195 19.43 6.23 -3.74
C LEU A 195 19.22 6.55 -5.22
N ARG A 196 19.88 7.59 -5.74
CA ARG A 196 19.84 7.94 -7.16
C ARG A 196 20.33 6.78 -8.04
N LYS A 197 21.45 6.17 -7.70
CA LYS A 197 21.98 5.00 -8.44
C LYS A 197 20.96 3.86 -8.47
N THR A 198 20.32 3.60 -7.35
CA THR A 198 19.29 2.56 -7.24
C THR A 198 18.11 2.87 -8.17
N ILE A 199 17.63 4.13 -8.18
CA ILE A 199 16.52 4.56 -9.02
C ILE A 199 16.88 4.39 -10.51
N LEU A 200 18.08 4.83 -10.91
CA LEU A 200 18.54 4.70 -12.30
C LEU A 200 18.67 3.22 -12.70
N LYS A 201 19.15 2.37 -11.79
CA LYS A 201 19.27 0.92 -12.01
C LYS A 201 17.90 0.25 -12.14
N ALA A 202 16.95 0.63 -11.29
CA ALA A 202 15.58 0.11 -11.33
C ALA A 202 14.88 0.50 -12.65
N GLY A 203 15.32 1.58 -13.25
CA GLY A 203 14.73 2.11 -14.46
C GLY A 203 13.47 2.90 -14.15
N TYR A 204 12.65 3.11 -15.16
CA TYR A 204 11.38 3.80 -15.03
C TYR A 204 10.22 2.79 -14.99
N PRO A 205 9.94 2.18 -13.85
CA PRO A 205 8.63 1.54 -13.75
C PRO A 205 7.57 2.61 -13.62
N GLY A 206 7.90 3.72 -12.97
CA GLY A 206 7.04 4.89 -12.79
C GLY A 206 5.69 4.54 -12.19
N ALA A 207 5.50 3.32 -11.87
CA ALA A 207 4.19 2.75 -11.73
C ALA A 207 4.00 2.15 -10.34
N LEU A 208 2.77 2.20 -9.90
CA LEU A 208 2.30 1.50 -8.72
C LEU A 208 2.51 -0.01 -8.89
N GLY A 209 2.80 -0.70 -7.79
CA GLY A 209 2.96 -2.14 -7.79
C GLY A 209 4.33 -2.64 -8.22
N SER A 210 5.33 -1.77 -8.26
CA SER A 210 6.71 -2.16 -8.61
C SER A 210 7.40 -2.95 -7.50
N THR A 211 6.89 -2.90 -6.28
CA THR A 211 7.45 -3.57 -5.09
C THR A 211 8.94 -3.28 -4.90
N LEU A 212 9.31 -2.00 -5.03
CA LEU A 212 10.73 -1.57 -5.00
C LEU A 212 11.42 -1.94 -3.69
N MET A 213 10.71 -1.87 -2.56
CA MET A 213 11.30 -2.19 -1.25
C MET A 213 11.66 -3.66 -1.11
N GLU A 214 10.98 -4.54 -1.84
CA GLU A 214 11.34 -5.97 -1.87
C GLU A 214 12.73 -6.19 -2.47
N LYS A 215 13.09 -5.35 -3.45
CA LYS A 215 14.32 -5.48 -4.24
C LYS A 215 15.47 -4.64 -3.70
N TYR A 216 15.17 -3.49 -3.11
CA TYR A 216 16.18 -2.49 -2.74
C TYR A 216 15.97 -2.00 -1.30
N LEU A 217 16.86 -2.40 -0.38
CA LEU A 217 16.77 -2.04 1.05
C LEU A 217 16.91 -0.53 1.28
N ASN A 218 17.72 0.17 0.48
CA ASN A 218 17.84 1.62 0.62
C ASN A 218 16.57 2.36 0.22
N VAL A 219 15.76 1.78 -0.65
CA VAL A 219 14.41 2.31 -0.96
C VAL A 219 13.51 2.15 0.28
N ALA A 220 13.55 0.98 0.92
CA ALA A 220 12.79 0.75 2.15
C ALA A 220 13.21 1.72 3.25
N GLU A 221 14.52 1.89 3.46
CA GLU A 221 15.08 2.85 4.43
C GLU A 221 14.57 4.28 4.16
N ALA A 222 14.48 4.67 2.89
CA ALA A 222 14.03 6.02 2.51
C ALA A 222 12.58 6.30 2.94
N THR A 223 11.75 5.26 3.13
CA THR A 223 10.35 5.42 3.53
C THR A 223 10.17 5.77 5.00
N ILE A 224 11.18 5.53 5.83
CA ILE A 224 11.09 5.72 7.28
C ILE A 224 11.93 6.90 7.78
N ASN A 225 12.29 7.84 6.91
CA ASN A 225 12.98 9.06 7.34
C ASN A 225 12.16 9.73 8.46
N PRO A 226 12.77 10.04 9.62
CA PRO A 226 12.01 10.57 10.77
C PRO A 226 11.24 11.85 10.48
N LYS A 227 11.79 12.77 9.67
CA LYS A 227 11.12 14.02 9.32
C LYS A 227 9.91 13.76 8.44
N MET A 228 10.03 12.85 7.45
CA MET A 228 8.88 12.42 6.64
C MET A 228 7.79 11.79 7.50
N MET A 229 8.19 10.88 8.41
CA MET A 229 7.23 10.20 9.30
C MET A 229 6.46 11.19 10.18
N ALA A 230 7.17 12.20 10.72
CA ALA A 230 6.53 13.21 11.58
C ALA A 230 5.55 14.08 10.78
N LEU A 231 5.92 14.52 9.57
CA LEU A 231 5.01 15.28 8.70
C LEU A 231 3.83 14.42 8.21
N ALA A 232 4.06 13.13 7.99
CA ALA A 232 2.96 12.23 7.63
C ALA A 232 1.95 12.12 8.78
N GLU A 233 2.43 11.94 10.01
CA GLU A 233 1.54 11.90 11.17
C GLU A 233 0.74 13.20 11.32
N PHE A 234 1.39 14.35 11.17
CA PHE A 234 0.71 15.65 11.19
C PHE A 234 -0.38 15.74 10.13
N SER A 235 -0.11 15.27 8.91
CA SER A 235 -0.98 15.49 7.75
C SER A 235 -2.09 14.45 7.63
N VAL A 236 -1.76 13.16 7.76
CA VAL A 236 -2.72 12.06 7.54
C VAL A 236 -3.09 11.32 8.84
N GLY A 237 -2.59 11.79 9.98
CA GLY A 237 -3.00 11.29 11.29
C GLY A 237 -2.14 10.17 11.83
N ALA A 238 -2.27 9.94 13.14
CA ALA A 238 -1.51 8.92 13.85
C ALA A 238 -1.79 7.53 13.26
N GLY A 239 -0.79 6.66 13.29
CA GLY A 239 -0.91 5.29 12.81
C GLY A 239 -0.98 5.16 11.30
N PHE A 240 -0.70 6.23 10.57
CA PHE A 240 -0.70 6.21 9.10
C PHE A 240 0.13 5.05 8.55
N ILE A 241 -0.20 4.62 7.33
CA ILE A 241 0.46 3.48 6.69
C ILE A 241 1.03 3.88 5.33
N LEU A 242 1.92 3.07 4.81
CA LEU A 242 2.47 3.27 3.46
C LEU A 242 1.41 2.92 2.42
N SER A 243 1.14 3.84 1.50
CA SER A 243 0.28 3.55 0.36
C SER A 243 1.07 2.85 -0.75
N ASN A 244 2.18 3.47 -1.17
CA ASN A 244 3.01 2.93 -2.25
C ASN A 244 4.35 3.65 -2.31
N VAL A 245 5.27 3.04 -3.06
CA VAL A 245 6.57 3.62 -3.41
C VAL A 245 6.74 3.53 -4.92
N ALA A 246 7.13 4.62 -5.56
CA ALA A 246 7.36 4.64 -7.01
C ALA A 246 8.60 5.46 -7.35
N SER A 247 9.44 4.95 -8.23
CA SER A 247 10.56 5.72 -8.78
C SER A 247 10.14 6.39 -10.09
N SER A 248 10.75 7.53 -10.38
CA SER A 248 10.51 8.25 -11.63
C SER A 248 11.82 8.87 -12.11
N ILE A 249 12.04 8.80 -13.42
CA ILE A 249 13.20 9.42 -14.09
C ILE A 249 12.65 10.35 -15.17
N ARG A 250 12.95 11.65 -15.04
CA ARG A 250 12.49 12.66 -16.02
C ARG A 250 13.64 12.98 -16.96
N ARG A 251 13.34 12.92 -18.24
CA ARG A 251 14.27 13.24 -19.34
C ARG A 251 13.71 14.35 -20.20
N LYS A 252 14.58 15.01 -20.95
CA LYS A 252 14.19 16.04 -21.90
C LYS A 252 13.22 15.45 -22.93
N GLY A 253 12.08 16.10 -23.11
CA GLY A 253 11.03 15.66 -24.01
C GLY A 253 9.99 14.72 -23.41
N ASP A 254 10.13 14.32 -22.14
CA ASP A 254 9.12 13.50 -21.48
C ASP A 254 7.82 14.29 -21.31
N ARG A 255 6.71 13.63 -21.58
CA ARG A 255 5.37 14.23 -21.43
C ARG A 255 5.09 14.56 -19.96
N ASN A 256 4.44 15.68 -19.75
CA ASN A 256 3.87 16.03 -18.44
C ASN A 256 2.69 15.10 -18.12
N ILE A 257 2.49 14.85 -16.83
CA ILE A 257 1.38 14.02 -16.35
C ILE A 257 0.05 14.75 -16.54
N GLY A 258 0.08 16.08 -16.37
CA GLY A 258 -1.10 16.93 -16.37
C GLY A 258 -1.57 17.26 -14.95
N LEU A 259 -2.16 18.42 -14.79
CA LEU A 259 -2.59 18.91 -13.48
C LEU A 259 -3.64 17.99 -12.87
N HIS A 260 -3.37 17.51 -11.66
CA HIS A 260 -4.23 16.58 -10.92
C HIS A 260 -4.02 16.75 -9.42
N CYS A 261 -4.78 16.04 -8.63
CA CYS A 261 -4.47 15.79 -7.22
C CYS A 261 -4.43 14.28 -6.98
N ASP A 262 -3.64 13.85 -6.00
CA ASP A 262 -3.44 12.41 -5.75
C ASP A 262 -4.70 11.73 -5.22
N GLN A 263 -5.58 12.49 -4.56
CA GLN A 263 -6.77 11.99 -3.86
C GLN A 263 -8.01 11.84 -4.75
N VAL A 264 -7.86 11.79 -6.08
CA VAL A 264 -8.96 11.79 -7.06
C VAL A 264 -9.95 10.64 -6.89
N TRP A 265 -9.52 9.53 -6.28
CA TRP A 265 -10.34 8.33 -6.06
C TRP A 265 -11.32 8.51 -4.89
N HIS A 266 -11.26 9.62 -4.16
CA HIS A 266 -12.18 9.91 -3.06
C HIS A 266 -13.35 10.75 -3.55
N PRO A 267 -14.59 10.49 -3.07
CA PRO A 267 -15.75 11.32 -3.44
C PRO A 267 -15.55 12.78 -3.03
N VAL A 268 -16.06 13.70 -3.86
CA VAL A 268 -16.06 15.13 -3.54
C VAL A 268 -17.33 15.50 -2.80
N PRO A 269 -17.30 16.50 -1.89
CA PRO A 269 -16.10 17.25 -1.48
C PRO A 269 -15.17 16.40 -0.62
N PHE A 270 -13.86 16.54 -0.81
CA PHE A 270 -12.89 15.86 0.04
C PHE A 270 -13.08 16.28 1.50
N PRO A 271 -12.75 15.43 2.48
CA PRO A 271 -12.76 15.85 3.88
C PRO A 271 -11.81 17.03 4.13
N ASP A 272 -12.03 17.73 5.22
CA ASP A 272 -11.11 18.80 5.67
C ASP A 272 -9.76 18.23 6.09
N SER A 273 -9.74 17.03 6.65
CA SER A 273 -8.50 16.32 6.97
C SER A 273 -7.96 15.63 5.72
N ASN A 274 -6.63 15.64 5.58
CA ASN A 274 -5.96 14.96 4.48
C ASN A 274 -6.04 13.43 4.65
N LEU A 275 -6.15 12.71 3.54
CA LEU A 275 -6.18 11.24 3.53
C LEU A 275 -4.93 10.63 2.90
N PHE A 276 -4.13 11.43 2.20
CA PHE A 276 -3.02 10.94 1.38
C PHE A 276 -1.93 12.00 1.31
N LEU A 277 -0.69 11.60 1.55
CA LEU A 277 0.46 12.51 1.50
C LEU A 277 1.54 11.90 0.61
N THR A 278 2.10 12.69 -0.28
CA THR A 278 3.25 12.28 -1.09
C THR A 278 4.50 13.02 -0.61
N ALA A 279 5.56 12.27 -0.34
CA ALA A 279 6.91 12.76 -0.04
C ALA A 279 7.83 12.30 -1.17
N CYS A 280 8.50 13.26 -1.81
CA CYS A 280 9.29 13.02 -3.01
C CYS A 280 10.77 13.33 -2.73
N TRP A 281 11.60 12.29 -2.63
CA TRP A 281 13.05 12.43 -2.50
C TRP A 281 13.62 13.03 -3.78
N ALA A 282 14.23 14.19 -3.67
CA ALA A 282 14.94 14.85 -4.77
C ALA A 282 16.36 14.29 -4.84
N CYS A 283 16.62 13.38 -5.79
CA CYS A 283 17.96 12.83 -6.00
C CYS A 283 18.75 13.62 -7.05
N ASP A 284 18.18 14.70 -7.54
CA ASP A 284 18.78 15.74 -8.40
C ASP A 284 18.15 17.07 -7.98
N ASP A 285 18.79 18.18 -8.30
CA ASP A 285 18.22 19.51 -8.03
C ASP A 285 16.88 19.67 -8.74
N PHE A 286 15.88 20.14 -8.01
CA PHE A 286 14.57 20.51 -8.55
C PHE A 286 14.62 22.00 -8.93
N THR A 287 14.57 22.27 -10.22
CA THR A 287 14.41 23.62 -10.79
C THR A 287 13.34 23.55 -11.87
N LEU A 288 12.86 24.69 -12.30
CA LEU A 288 11.89 24.74 -13.40
C LEU A 288 12.42 23.98 -14.61
N GLU A 289 13.68 24.24 -15.01
CA GLU A 289 14.32 23.63 -16.20
C GLU A 289 14.55 22.13 -16.03
N SER A 290 14.73 21.66 -14.78
CA SER A 290 14.95 20.23 -14.54
C SER A 290 13.63 19.42 -14.60
N GLY A 291 12.49 20.10 -14.75
CA GLY A 291 11.18 19.45 -14.78
C GLY A 291 10.63 19.19 -13.38
N ALA A 292 10.85 20.11 -12.45
CA ALA A 292 10.38 19.99 -11.06
C ALA A 292 8.86 19.82 -11.01
N THR A 293 8.39 19.22 -9.93
CA THR A 293 6.97 19.20 -9.58
C THR A 293 6.47 20.65 -9.46
N THR A 294 5.34 20.95 -10.05
CA THR A 294 4.68 22.25 -9.95
C THR A 294 3.38 22.10 -9.18
N VAL A 295 3.02 23.13 -8.42
CA VAL A 295 1.83 23.10 -7.56
C VAL A 295 0.99 24.35 -7.76
N VAL A 296 -0.29 24.24 -7.38
CA VAL A 296 -1.21 25.38 -7.19
C VAL A 296 -1.33 25.56 -5.68
N PRO A 297 -0.60 26.51 -5.07
CA PRO A 297 -0.64 26.68 -3.62
C PRO A 297 -2.07 26.97 -3.12
N GLY A 298 -2.44 26.36 -2.00
CA GLY A 298 -3.75 26.54 -1.39
C GLY A 298 -4.89 25.74 -2.03
N SER A 299 -4.63 25.02 -3.12
CA SER A 299 -5.68 24.27 -3.85
C SER A 299 -6.29 23.12 -3.04
N ALA A 300 -5.61 22.64 -2.00
CA ALA A 300 -6.17 21.66 -1.08
C ALA A 300 -7.51 22.11 -0.49
N SER A 301 -7.65 23.43 -0.26
CA SER A 301 -8.88 24.02 0.29
C SER A 301 -10.09 23.94 -0.65
N PHE A 302 -9.88 23.68 -1.95
CA PHE A 302 -10.98 23.53 -2.90
C PHE A 302 -11.71 22.18 -2.71
N ARG A 303 -11.07 21.21 -2.09
CA ARG A 303 -11.66 19.90 -1.72
C ARG A 303 -12.26 19.16 -2.92
N ARG A 304 -11.61 19.29 -4.09
CA ARG A 304 -12.00 18.63 -5.35
C ARG A 304 -10.82 18.61 -6.33
N PRO A 305 -10.87 17.75 -7.35
CA PRO A 305 -9.89 17.83 -8.45
C PRO A 305 -10.10 19.11 -9.29
N PRO A 306 -9.08 19.51 -10.08
CA PRO A 306 -9.25 20.61 -11.02
C PRO A 306 -10.21 20.21 -12.16
N ASN A 307 -10.94 21.18 -12.67
CA ASN A 307 -11.75 21.00 -13.87
C ASN A 307 -10.91 21.27 -15.14
N MET A 308 -11.46 20.99 -16.32
CA MET A 308 -10.71 21.09 -17.57
C MET A 308 -10.22 22.51 -17.90
N GLU A 309 -10.99 23.53 -17.53
CA GLU A 309 -10.59 24.93 -17.69
C GLU A 309 -9.40 25.25 -16.78
N GLU A 310 -9.45 24.83 -15.53
CA GLU A 310 -8.36 25.02 -14.57
C GLU A 310 -7.10 24.25 -14.99
N VAL A 311 -7.25 23.02 -15.49
CA VAL A 311 -6.12 22.25 -16.05
C VAL A 311 -5.41 23.06 -17.14
N ALA A 312 -6.18 23.74 -17.99
CA ALA A 312 -5.62 24.50 -19.14
C ALA A 312 -5.05 25.86 -18.73
N THR A 313 -5.61 26.53 -17.73
CA THR A 313 -5.34 27.96 -17.52
C THR A 313 -4.68 28.32 -16.19
N ILE A 314 -4.84 27.50 -15.14
CA ILE A 314 -4.40 27.93 -13.80
C ILE A 314 -2.86 27.97 -13.72
N LYS A 315 -2.36 29.02 -13.09
CA LYS A 315 -0.92 29.21 -12.87
C LYS A 315 -0.40 28.23 -11.82
N ARG A 316 0.71 27.58 -12.14
CA ARG A 316 1.43 26.69 -11.22
C ARG A 316 2.79 27.28 -10.92
N ILE A 317 3.34 26.96 -9.75
CA ILE A 317 4.69 27.36 -9.38
C ILE A 317 5.54 26.09 -9.16
N PRO A 318 6.85 26.10 -9.52
CA PRO A 318 7.70 24.93 -9.29
C PRO A 318 8.04 24.82 -7.79
N ILE A 319 8.10 23.59 -7.30
CA ILE A 319 8.74 23.30 -6.00
C ILE A 319 10.23 23.17 -6.29
N GLU A 320 11.00 24.18 -5.90
CA GLU A 320 12.45 24.17 -6.13
C GLU A 320 13.19 23.76 -4.87
N CYS A 321 14.16 22.88 -5.01
CA CYS A 321 15.00 22.42 -3.89
C CYS A 321 16.28 21.75 -4.39
N LYS A 322 17.25 21.62 -3.52
CA LYS A 322 18.50 20.93 -3.81
C LYS A 322 18.35 19.42 -3.66
N ALA A 323 19.17 18.67 -4.38
CA ALA A 323 19.31 17.23 -4.19
C ALA A 323 19.57 16.92 -2.71
N GLY A 324 18.94 15.87 -2.19
CA GLY A 324 19.01 15.51 -0.77
C GLY A 324 17.87 16.12 0.04
N SER A 325 17.03 16.94 -0.58
CA SER A 325 15.81 17.46 0.04
C SER A 325 14.63 16.52 -0.25
N ILE A 326 13.53 16.71 0.48
CA ILE A 326 12.28 15.98 0.25
C ILE A 326 11.16 17.01 0.04
N ALA A 327 10.57 17.01 -1.14
CA ALA A 327 9.38 17.81 -1.43
C ALA A 327 8.14 17.01 -0.95
N VAL A 328 7.28 17.66 -0.16
CA VAL A 328 6.11 17.00 0.46
C VAL A 328 4.85 17.76 0.08
N TRP A 329 3.80 17.05 -0.32
CA TRP A 329 2.52 17.70 -0.62
C TRP A 329 1.31 16.86 -0.16
N ASP A 330 0.28 17.58 0.24
CA ASP A 330 -1.05 17.09 0.61
C ASP A 330 -1.71 16.46 -0.62
N GLY A 331 -2.34 15.31 -0.46
CA GLY A 331 -2.99 14.58 -1.57
C GLY A 331 -4.13 15.33 -2.25
N ARG A 332 -4.65 16.40 -1.64
CA ARG A 332 -5.66 17.28 -2.23
C ARG A 332 -5.03 18.41 -3.06
N THR A 333 -3.73 18.66 -2.91
CA THR A 333 -3.03 19.75 -3.62
C THR A 333 -2.93 19.46 -5.10
N TRP A 334 -3.35 20.41 -5.93
CA TRP A 334 -3.24 20.28 -7.39
C TRP A 334 -1.78 20.45 -7.80
N HIS A 335 -1.27 19.49 -8.55
CA HIS A 335 0.13 19.48 -8.96
C HIS A 335 0.32 18.82 -10.33
N ASP A 336 1.49 19.07 -10.92
CA ASP A 336 1.89 18.58 -12.24
C ASP A 336 3.43 18.54 -12.22
N ASN A 337 4.05 18.34 -13.36
CA ASN A 337 5.49 18.49 -13.58
C ASN A 337 5.75 19.60 -14.60
N ALA A 338 6.79 20.39 -14.39
CA ALA A 338 7.31 21.27 -15.44
C ALA A 338 7.92 20.41 -16.54
N GLU A 339 7.97 20.93 -17.75
CA GLU A 339 8.70 20.32 -18.84
C GLU A 339 10.21 20.37 -18.54
N ARG A 340 10.90 19.22 -18.70
CA ARG A 340 12.35 19.20 -18.59
C ARG A 340 12.96 19.70 -19.89
N THR A 341 13.72 20.80 -19.82
CA THR A 341 14.33 21.45 -20.99
C THR A 341 15.85 21.23 -21.09
N ILE A 342 16.47 20.68 -20.02
CA ILE A 342 17.92 20.43 -19.96
C ILE A 342 18.22 18.94 -20.13
N ASP A 343 19.42 18.63 -20.57
CA ASP A 343 19.89 17.26 -20.79
C ASP A 343 20.13 16.53 -19.47
N GLY A 344 20.27 15.21 -19.54
CA GLY A 344 20.48 14.35 -18.39
C GLY A 344 19.18 13.89 -17.75
N ASP A 345 19.31 13.18 -16.62
CA ASP A 345 18.20 12.55 -15.90
C ASP A 345 17.90 13.30 -14.60
N ARG A 346 16.62 13.41 -14.25
CA ARG A 346 16.20 13.79 -12.90
C ARG A 346 15.52 12.59 -12.26
N ALA A 347 16.19 12.02 -11.26
CA ALA A 347 15.74 10.82 -10.57
C ALA A 347 15.04 11.20 -9.27
N VAL A 348 13.87 10.61 -9.00
CA VAL A 348 13.10 10.85 -7.77
C VAL A 348 12.51 9.53 -7.23
N LEU A 349 12.29 9.50 -5.93
CA LEU A 349 11.54 8.44 -5.28
C LEU A 349 10.32 9.07 -4.61
N HIS A 350 9.13 8.68 -5.06
CA HIS A 350 7.87 9.07 -4.46
C HIS A 350 7.51 8.04 -3.38
N VAL A 351 7.31 8.52 -2.16
CA VAL A 351 6.82 7.71 -1.03
C VAL A 351 5.48 8.29 -0.65
N SER A 352 4.43 7.49 -0.75
CA SER A 352 3.08 7.96 -0.44
C SER A 352 2.55 7.28 0.81
N TYR A 353 2.05 8.09 1.73
CA TYR A 353 1.45 7.65 2.98
C TYR A 353 -0.05 7.87 2.93
N THR A 354 -0.81 7.05 3.66
CA THR A 354 -2.25 7.19 3.71
C THR A 354 -2.75 7.02 5.15
N ARG A 355 -3.89 7.65 5.44
CA ARG A 355 -4.55 7.51 6.74
C ARG A 355 -4.86 6.04 7.01
N LEU A 356 -4.76 5.63 8.27
CA LEU A 356 -4.87 4.23 8.71
C LEU A 356 -6.08 3.49 8.10
N ALA A 357 -7.23 4.16 7.99
CA ALA A 357 -8.46 3.52 7.52
C ALA A 357 -8.55 3.38 5.99
N MET A 358 -7.53 3.86 5.26
CA MET A 358 -7.52 3.82 3.78
C MET A 358 -6.80 2.55 3.28
N ARG A 359 -7.15 2.13 2.06
CA ARG A 359 -6.46 0.99 1.43
C ARG A 359 -5.13 1.41 0.83
N GLN A 360 -4.13 0.56 1.01
CA GLN A 360 -2.82 0.73 0.37
C GLN A 360 -2.95 0.46 -1.13
N MET A 361 -2.24 1.22 -1.95
CA MET A 361 -2.16 0.99 -3.39
C MET A 361 -1.19 -0.14 -3.73
N GLU A 362 -0.22 -0.41 -2.85
CA GLU A 362 0.80 -1.44 -3.03
C GLU A 362 0.89 -2.28 -1.77
N VAL A 363 0.74 -3.59 -1.90
CA VAL A 363 0.75 -4.50 -0.75
C VAL A 363 1.89 -5.52 -0.92
N TYR A 364 2.76 -5.58 0.07
CA TYR A 364 3.87 -6.53 0.12
C TYR A 364 3.39 -7.84 0.75
N SER A 365 3.95 -8.97 0.27
CA SER A 365 3.65 -10.26 0.88
C SER A 365 4.12 -10.29 2.34
N ARG A 366 3.50 -11.15 3.15
CA ARG A 366 3.81 -11.26 4.57
C ARG A 366 5.31 -11.51 4.81
N SER A 367 5.92 -12.40 4.04
CA SER A 367 7.34 -12.72 4.19
C SER A 367 8.25 -11.52 3.89
N VAL A 368 7.88 -10.71 2.90
CA VAL A 368 8.61 -9.48 2.59
C VAL A 368 8.45 -8.46 3.73
N GLN A 369 7.22 -8.29 4.22
CA GLN A 369 6.96 -7.41 5.37
C GLN A 369 7.80 -7.81 6.59
N ASP A 370 7.81 -9.11 6.92
CA ASP A 370 8.57 -9.63 8.08
C ASP A 370 10.07 -9.32 7.94
N ARG A 371 10.63 -9.55 6.76
CA ARG A 371 12.04 -9.26 6.47
C ARG A 371 12.35 -7.75 6.62
N LEU A 372 11.48 -6.90 6.10
CA LEU A 372 11.67 -5.44 6.19
C LEU A 372 11.53 -4.96 7.63
N ILE A 373 10.60 -5.52 8.41
CA ILE A 373 10.40 -5.18 9.82
C ILE A 373 11.61 -5.64 10.64
N GLU A 374 12.13 -6.84 10.37
CA GLU A 374 13.35 -7.34 11.01
C GLU A 374 14.53 -6.37 10.79
N GLN A 375 14.64 -5.82 9.59
CA GLN A 375 15.73 -4.90 9.23
C GLN A 375 15.53 -3.50 9.82
N PHE A 376 14.31 -2.96 9.82
CA PHE A 376 14.06 -1.53 10.08
C PHE A 376 13.20 -1.26 11.32
N GLY A 377 12.64 -2.27 11.95
CA GLY A 377 11.94 -2.14 13.23
C GLY A 377 10.56 -1.53 13.13
N GLU A 378 10.17 -0.87 14.23
CA GLU A 378 8.82 -0.34 14.46
C GLU A 378 8.29 0.61 13.38
N PRO A 379 9.09 1.57 12.87
CA PRO A 379 8.56 2.44 11.83
C PRO A 379 8.10 1.66 10.60
N MET A 380 8.84 0.61 10.23
CA MET A 380 8.45 -0.24 9.11
C MET A 380 7.20 -1.08 9.45
N ALA A 381 7.08 -1.56 10.68
CA ALA A 381 5.89 -2.30 11.13
C ALA A 381 4.64 -1.42 11.01
N GLN A 382 4.73 -0.16 11.41
CA GLN A 382 3.63 0.80 11.22
C GLN A 382 3.28 0.95 9.73
N LEU A 383 4.29 1.19 8.89
CA LEU A 383 4.06 1.40 7.46
C LEU A 383 3.45 0.18 6.77
N MET A 384 3.75 -1.03 7.26
CA MET A 384 3.19 -2.28 6.73
C MET A 384 1.76 -2.58 7.26
N GLY A 385 1.19 -1.68 8.09
CA GLY A 385 -0.16 -1.83 8.60
C GLY A 385 -0.31 -2.83 9.75
N ARG A 386 0.78 -3.10 10.50
CA ARG A 386 0.74 -4.08 11.60
C ARG A 386 -0.13 -3.61 12.78
N TYR A 387 -0.45 -2.31 12.83
CA TYR A 387 -1.36 -1.74 13.83
C TYR A 387 -2.80 -1.65 13.31
N ASP A 388 -3.02 -1.97 12.05
CA ASP A 388 -4.32 -1.83 11.39
C ASP A 388 -5.30 -2.89 11.94
N PHE A 389 -6.47 -2.43 12.37
CA PHE A 389 -7.51 -3.33 12.90
C PHE A 389 -8.12 -4.21 11.81
N LEU A 390 -8.03 -3.80 10.56
CA LEU A 390 -8.61 -4.53 9.43
C LEU A 390 -7.70 -5.65 8.92
N ALA A 391 -6.43 -5.64 9.30
CA ALA A 391 -5.41 -6.36 8.56
C ALA A 391 -4.75 -7.51 9.33
N LYS A 392 -5.51 -8.34 10.01
CA LYS A 392 -4.96 -9.66 10.34
C LYS A 392 -5.00 -10.50 9.06
N PRO A 393 -3.84 -10.91 8.52
CA PRO A 393 -3.79 -11.63 7.24
C PRO A 393 -4.61 -12.92 7.22
N GLU A 394 -4.89 -13.47 8.39
CA GLU A 394 -5.63 -14.72 8.58
C GLU A 394 -7.15 -14.50 8.63
N GLY A 395 -7.61 -13.28 8.41
CA GLY A 395 -9.03 -12.96 8.43
C GLY A 395 -9.65 -12.88 9.83
N LYS A 396 -8.81 -12.84 10.87
CA LYS A 396 -9.28 -12.75 12.26
C LYS A 396 -9.48 -11.28 12.66
N ALA A 397 -10.44 -11.02 13.54
CA ALA A 397 -10.66 -9.70 14.11
C ALA A 397 -9.44 -9.29 14.96
N ASN A 398 -9.08 -8.03 14.88
CA ASN A 398 -7.99 -7.44 15.68
C ASN A 398 -8.59 -6.39 16.62
N SER A 399 -9.03 -6.82 17.78
CA SER A 399 -9.72 -5.94 18.76
C SER A 399 -8.81 -4.80 19.24
N ASP A 400 -7.53 -5.09 19.47
CA ASP A 400 -6.55 -4.10 19.89
C ASP A 400 -6.38 -3.04 18.79
N GLY A 401 -6.22 -3.49 17.55
CA GLY A 401 -6.11 -2.61 16.39
C GLY A 401 -7.37 -1.77 16.18
N PHE A 402 -8.55 -2.32 16.43
CA PHE A 402 -9.80 -1.59 16.32
C PHE A 402 -9.84 -0.42 17.34
N MET A 403 -9.49 -0.69 18.60
CA MET A 403 -9.44 0.36 19.64
C MET A 403 -8.36 1.40 19.31
N ARG A 404 -7.21 0.95 18.85
CA ARG A 404 -6.11 1.83 18.41
C ARG A 404 -6.54 2.73 17.25
N ALA A 405 -7.28 2.19 16.28
CA ALA A 405 -7.77 2.98 15.14
C ALA A 405 -8.75 4.08 15.60
N ILE A 406 -9.58 3.81 16.62
CA ILE A 406 -10.46 4.84 17.22
C ILE A 406 -9.59 5.94 17.85
N ALA A 407 -8.60 5.56 18.68
CA ALA A 407 -7.71 6.53 19.32
C ALA A 407 -6.94 7.35 18.26
N TYR A 408 -6.41 6.70 17.25
CA TYR A 408 -5.64 7.38 16.19
C TYR A 408 -6.52 8.26 15.30
N ALA A 409 -7.80 7.95 15.17
CA ALA A 409 -8.73 8.83 14.43
C ALA A 409 -8.89 10.20 15.11
N ARG A 410 -8.50 10.32 16.39
CA ARG A 410 -8.58 11.57 17.16
C ARG A 410 -7.28 12.38 17.13
N ARG A 411 -6.20 11.83 16.56
CA ARG A 411 -4.86 12.44 16.55
C ARG A 411 -4.35 12.71 15.15
#